data_85de6b41675cefd168fbb812ae66b595
#
_entry.id   85de6b41675cefd168fbb812ae66b595
#
_cell.length_a   1.000
_cell.length_b   1.000
_cell.length_c   1.000
_cell.angle_alpha   90.00
_cell.angle_beta   90.00
_cell.angle_gamma   90.00
#
_symmetry.space_group_name_H-M   'P 1'
#
loop_
_entity.id
_entity.type
_entity.pdbx_description
1 polymer ?
#
loop_
_entity_poly.entity_id
_entity_poly.type
_entity_poly.pdbx_seq_one_letter_code
_entity_poly.pdbx_strand_id
1 'polypeptide(L)'
;LLLQHILPQNGNQALYKVNIAPPAGKKYEVTDGVYAKEEVRAGIEDAMHILERVRPDKVVTIGGNCIVSQAPFDYLHGIYESLGIVWIDAHPDVSTVRDGYPNAHAYVLGSLMGEEGTSLTDMMRNKKFEANEILYVGLQEIHGYQEKFLRERNVGYKIQTEEFVSDDEIKDFTSRFDHILIHLDIDVLDAGLFHSTYFANKELVGDGSGSGKMTMEKLSDVLQCIQANTDVVGFTVAEYLPFDEHKLSRMFSKIGILTEG
;
A
#
# COMPACT_ATOMS: atom_id res chain seq x y z
N LEU A 1 -15.92 1.57 1.85
CA LEU A 1 -17.05 1.96 0.98
C LEU A 1 -17.21 3.47 0.83
N LEU A 2 -16.79 4.30 1.82
CA LEU A 2 -16.87 5.76 1.69
C LEU A 2 -15.81 6.31 0.74
N LEU A 3 -14.65 5.70 0.67
CA LEU A 3 -13.54 6.16 -0.17
C LEU A 3 -13.96 6.28 -1.66
N GLN A 4 -14.76 5.35 -2.16
CA GLN A 4 -15.28 5.41 -3.54
C GLN A 4 -16.10 6.68 -3.83
N HIS A 5 -16.67 7.33 -2.82
CA HIS A 5 -17.49 8.54 -2.98
C HIS A 5 -16.69 9.83 -2.94
N ILE A 6 -15.44 9.78 -2.47
CA ILE A 6 -14.53 10.94 -2.45
C ILE A 6 -13.53 10.92 -3.60
N LEU A 7 -13.40 9.79 -4.29
CA LEU A 7 -12.63 9.72 -5.53
C LEU A 7 -13.33 10.51 -6.65
N PRO A 8 -12.56 11.08 -7.58
CA PRO A 8 -13.12 11.66 -8.79
C PRO A 8 -14.01 10.65 -9.51
N GLN A 9 -15.20 11.07 -9.92
CA GLN A 9 -16.11 10.21 -10.70
C GLN A 9 -15.65 10.21 -12.15
N ASN A 10 -15.21 9.07 -12.62
CA ASN A 10 -14.83 8.86 -14.01
C ASN A 10 -15.73 7.78 -14.62
N GLY A 11 -16.63 8.15 -15.52
CA GLY A 11 -17.56 7.23 -16.16
C GLY A 11 -16.91 6.17 -17.06
N ASN A 12 -15.63 6.32 -17.37
CA ASN A 12 -14.87 5.38 -18.19
C ASN A 12 -14.18 4.28 -17.37
N GLN A 13 -14.16 4.41 -16.04
CA GLN A 13 -13.56 3.42 -15.15
C GLN A 13 -14.62 2.46 -14.62
N ALA A 14 -14.48 1.18 -14.93
CA ALA A 14 -15.37 0.14 -14.39
C ALA A 14 -15.02 -0.16 -12.92
N LEU A 15 -16.02 -0.17 -12.05
CA LEU A 15 -15.86 -0.51 -10.64
C LEU A 15 -16.16 -1.99 -10.41
N TYR A 16 -15.20 -2.69 -9.83
CA TYR A 16 -15.35 -4.08 -9.40
C TYR A 16 -15.22 -4.17 -7.88
N LYS A 17 -16.09 -4.95 -7.27
CA LYS A 17 -16.09 -5.14 -5.82
C LYS A 17 -15.47 -6.50 -5.50
N VAL A 18 -14.41 -6.51 -4.71
CA VAL A 18 -13.85 -7.71 -4.10
C VAL A 18 -14.81 -8.21 -3.01
N ASN A 19 -15.11 -9.48 -3.02
CA ASN A 19 -16.02 -10.10 -2.07
C ASN A 19 -15.32 -10.38 -0.74
N ILE A 20 -15.41 -9.43 0.18
CA ILE A 20 -14.90 -9.56 1.54
C ILE A 20 -16.06 -9.95 2.45
N ALA A 21 -15.87 -11.01 3.22
CA ALA A 21 -16.85 -11.43 4.22
C ALA A 21 -17.12 -10.30 5.22
N PRO A 22 -18.39 -9.94 5.48
CA PRO A 22 -18.69 -8.90 6.46
C PRO A 22 -18.24 -9.35 7.85
N PRO A 23 -17.89 -8.41 8.75
CA PRO A 23 -17.58 -8.74 10.13
C PRO A 23 -18.72 -9.53 10.75
N ALA A 24 -18.46 -10.76 11.12
CA ALA A 24 -19.49 -11.68 11.63
C ALA A 24 -19.89 -11.41 13.09
N GLY A 25 -19.40 -10.32 13.67
CA GLY A 25 -19.60 -10.00 15.09
C GLY A 25 -18.89 -10.95 16.05
N LYS A 26 -18.09 -11.89 15.52
CA LYS A 26 -17.24 -12.80 16.29
C LYS A 26 -15.77 -12.54 16.02
N LYS A 27 -14.95 -12.82 17.01
CA LYS A 27 -13.50 -12.74 16.87
C LYS A 27 -13.02 -13.87 15.94
N TYR A 28 -12.20 -13.54 14.97
CA TYR A 28 -11.52 -14.53 14.14
C TYR A 28 -10.37 -15.20 14.92
N GLU A 29 -9.95 -16.35 14.45
CA GLU A 29 -8.84 -17.10 15.03
C GLU A 29 -7.51 -16.74 14.36
N VAL A 30 -6.42 -17.01 15.08
CA VAL A 30 -5.07 -16.98 14.53
C VAL A 30 -4.74 -18.39 14.06
N THR A 31 -4.54 -18.56 12.75
CA THR A 31 -4.17 -19.84 12.13
C THR A 31 -2.78 -19.70 11.50
N ASP A 32 -1.87 -20.62 11.83
CA ASP A 32 -0.47 -20.57 11.37
C ASP A 32 0.20 -19.21 11.59
N GLY A 33 -0.11 -18.57 12.72
CA GLY A 33 0.43 -17.26 13.07
C GLY A 33 -0.26 -16.06 12.43
N VAL A 34 -1.29 -16.26 11.60
CA VAL A 34 -2.02 -15.18 10.91
C VAL A 34 -3.46 -15.08 11.42
N TYR A 35 -3.85 -13.88 11.82
CA TYR A 35 -5.23 -13.56 12.20
C TYR A 35 -6.15 -13.53 10.97
N ALA A 36 -7.28 -14.21 11.04
CA ALA A 36 -8.26 -14.34 9.94
C ALA A 36 -7.63 -14.83 8.63
N LYS A 37 -6.70 -15.80 8.70
CA LYS A 37 -5.90 -16.25 7.56
C LYS A 37 -6.74 -16.62 6.33
N GLU A 38 -7.80 -17.39 6.53
CA GLU A 38 -8.65 -17.87 5.44
C GLU A 38 -9.41 -16.72 4.77
N GLU A 39 -9.92 -15.77 5.55
CA GLU A 39 -10.62 -14.59 5.04
C GLU A 39 -9.69 -13.66 4.27
N VAL A 40 -8.46 -13.49 4.77
CA VAL A 40 -7.42 -12.70 4.08
C VAL A 40 -7.10 -13.34 2.72
N ARG A 41 -6.83 -14.64 2.70
CA ARG A 41 -6.51 -15.38 1.47
C ARG A 41 -7.66 -15.38 0.49
N ALA A 42 -8.89 -15.57 0.96
CA ALA A 42 -10.08 -15.53 0.10
C ALA A 42 -10.27 -14.16 -0.56
N GLY A 43 -9.99 -13.07 0.15
CA GLY A 43 -10.04 -11.72 -0.41
C GLY A 43 -8.99 -11.48 -1.51
N ILE A 44 -7.74 -11.93 -1.28
CA ILE A 44 -6.66 -11.85 -2.28
C ILE A 44 -7.01 -12.68 -3.53
N GLU A 45 -7.51 -13.90 -3.34
CA GLU A 45 -7.90 -14.80 -4.43
C GLU A 45 -9.04 -14.22 -5.28
N ASP A 46 -10.07 -13.66 -4.64
CA ASP A 46 -11.19 -13.01 -5.37
C ASP A 46 -10.70 -11.80 -6.17
N ALA A 47 -9.83 -10.98 -5.58
CA ALA A 47 -9.20 -9.85 -6.28
C ALA A 47 -8.40 -10.32 -7.50
N MET A 48 -7.60 -11.38 -7.36
CA MET A 48 -6.82 -11.95 -8.46
C MET A 48 -7.74 -12.50 -9.57
N HIS A 49 -8.81 -13.20 -9.23
CA HIS A 49 -9.80 -13.69 -10.21
C HIS A 49 -10.45 -12.54 -11.00
N ILE A 50 -10.74 -11.41 -10.34
CA ILE A 50 -11.25 -10.22 -11.02
C ILE A 50 -10.24 -9.71 -12.02
N LEU A 51 -8.98 -9.54 -11.61
CA LEU A 51 -7.89 -9.02 -12.44
C LEU A 51 -7.64 -9.91 -13.67
N GLU A 52 -7.56 -11.23 -13.49
CA GLU A 52 -7.37 -12.19 -14.59
C GLU A 52 -8.53 -12.21 -15.59
N ARG A 53 -9.75 -12.02 -15.10
CA ARG A 53 -10.94 -11.98 -15.95
C ARG A 53 -11.04 -10.67 -16.73
N VAL A 54 -10.76 -9.54 -16.07
CA VAL A 54 -10.90 -8.19 -16.65
C VAL A 54 -9.72 -7.83 -17.52
N ARG A 55 -8.51 -8.23 -17.11
CA ARG A 55 -7.22 -7.95 -17.75
C ARG A 55 -6.98 -6.46 -17.98
N PRO A 56 -7.07 -5.63 -16.92
CA PRO A 56 -6.84 -4.21 -17.04
C PRO A 56 -5.35 -3.89 -17.25
N ASP A 57 -5.08 -2.83 -18.01
CA ASP A 57 -3.72 -2.28 -18.14
C ASP A 57 -3.35 -1.43 -16.92
N LYS A 58 -4.32 -0.78 -16.27
CA LYS A 58 -4.13 0.04 -15.07
C LYS A 58 -5.13 -0.35 -13.99
N VAL A 59 -4.69 -0.32 -12.74
CA VAL A 59 -5.52 -0.74 -11.59
C VAL A 59 -5.49 0.32 -10.50
N VAL A 60 -6.66 0.79 -10.11
CA VAL A 60 -6.83 1.55 -8.86
C VAL A 60 -7.53 0.65 -7.84
N THR A 61 -6.93 0.48 -6.68
CA THR A 61 -7.50 -0.30 -5.58
C THR A 61 -7.78 0.61 -4.40
N ILE A 62 -9.01 0.57 -3.92
CA ILE A 62 -9.43 1.28 -2.72
C ILE A 62 -9.92 0.26 -1.70
N GLY A 63 -9.31 0.21 -0.57
CA GLY A 63 -9.58 -0.90 0.32
C GLY A 63 -9.50 -0.61 1.79
N GLY A 64 -9.38 -1.69 2.53
CA GLY A 64 -9.19 -1.70 3.96
C GLY A 64 -7.74 -1.37 4.30
N ASN A 65 -6.92 -2.37 4.55
CA ASN A 65 -5.52 -2.24 4.95
C ASN A 65 -4.56 -2.55 3.80
N CYS A 66 -3.24 -2.53 4.07
CA CYS A 66 -2.16 -2.68 3.08
C CYS A 66 -2.23 -3.95 2.23
N ILE A 67 -2.93 -5.02 2.70
CA ILE A 67 -3.16 -6.27 1.93
C ILE A 67 -3.77 -6.03 0.55
N VAL A 68 -4.53 -4.94 0.37
CA VAL A 68 -5.18 -4.61 -0.91
C VAL A 68 -4.19 -4.41 -2.05
N SER A 69 -2.89 -4.21 -1.75
CA SER A 69 -1.82 -4.12 -2.75
C SER A 69 -1.31 -5.47 -3.26
N GLN A 70 -1.53 -6.56 -2.53
CA GLN A 70 -0.97 -7.87 -2.87
C GLN A 70 -1.36 -8.34 -4.28
N ALA A 71 -2.64 -8.47 -4.54
CA ALA A 71 -3.13 -8.99 -5.81
C ALA A 71 -2.86 -8.05 -7.01
N PRO A 72 -3.17 -6.73 -6.96
CA PRO A 72 -2.94 -5.87 -8.10
C PRO A 72 -1.45 -5.68 -8.43
N PHE A 73 -0.57 -5.64 -7.43
CA PHE A 73 0.86 -5.46 -7.69
C PHE A 73 1.49 -6.73 -8.26
N ASP A 74 1.13 -7.90 -7.74
CA ASP A 74 1.54 -9.18 -8.35
C ASP A 74 1.05 -9.29 -9.80
N TYR A 75 -0.23 -8.98 -10.06
CA TYR A 75 -0.80 -9.03 -11.40
C TYR A 75 -0.09 -8.10 -12.39
N LEU A 76 0.12 -6.83 -12.00
CA LEU A 76 0.77 -5.83 -12.86
C LEU A 76 2.24 -6.16 -13.10
N HIS A 77 2.93 -6.77 -12.12
CA HIS A 77 4.30 -7.25 -12.30
C HIS A 77 4.42 -8.42 -13.30
N GLY A 78 3.31 -9.13 -13.54
CA GLY A 78 3.21 -10.11 -14.62
C GLY A 78 3.01 -9.51 -16.00
N ILE A 79 2.56 -8.25 -16.09
CA ILE A 79 2.30 -7.55 -17.36
C ILE A 79 3.49 -6.69 -17.79
N TYR A 80 4.09 -5.96 -16.83
CA TYR A 80 5.14 -4.98 -17.11
C TYR A 80 6.51 -5.50 -16.69
N GLU A 81 7.49 -5.43 -17.60
CA GLU A 81 8.86 -5.87 -17.34
C GLU A 81 9.65 -4.84 -16.52
N SER A 82 9.46 -3.54 -16.85
CA SER A 82 10.14 -2.42 -16.22
C SER A 82 9.17 -1.71 -15.26
N LEU A 83 9.13 -2.16 -14.02
CA LEU A 83 8.14 -1.76 -13.03
C LEU A 83 8.78 -1.52 -11.66
N GLY A 84 8.56 -0.33 -11.09
CA GLY A 84 9.01 0.00 -9.74
C GLY A 84 7.83 0.24 -8.79
N ILE A 85 8.08 0.16 -7.48
CA ILE A 85 7.11 0.47 -6.42
C ILE A 85 7.56 1.70 -5.67
N VAL A 86 6.70 2.69 -5.53
CA VAL A 86 6.81 3.74 -4.51
C VAL A 86 5.86 3.37 -3.37
N TRP A 87 6.45 2.99 -2.23
CA TRP A 87 5.74 2.59 -1.02
C TRP A 87 5.63 3.79 -0.08
N ILE A 88 4.46 4.47 -0.12
CA ILE A 88 4.17 5.68 0.66
C ILE A 88 3.45 5.25 1.93
N ASP A 89 4.18 5.15 3.03
CA ASP A 89 3.73 4.52 4.26
C ASP A 89 4.63 4.95 5.44
N ALA A 90 4.07 5.00 6.63
CA ALA A 90 4.84 5.13 7.86
C ALA A 90 5.57 3.81 8.24
N HIS A 91 5.15 2.68 7.68
CA HIS A 91 5.62 1.34 8.01
C HIS A 91 6.27 0.63 6.81
N PRO A 92 7.17 -0.32 7.04
CA PRO A 92 7.89 -1.01 5.96
C PRO A 92 7.15 -2.23 5.39
N ASP A 93 6.14 -2.75 6.07
CA ASP A 93 5.31 -3.90 5.71
C ASP A 93 6.08 -5.17 5.30
N VAL A 94 7.15 -5.44 6.04
CA VAL A 94 8.05 -6.59 5.85
C VAL A 94 8.11 -7.51 7.07
N SER A 95 7.12 -7.44 7.96
CA SER A 95 7.00 -8.38 9.08
C SER A 95 6.63 -9.77 8.60
N THR A 96 6.83 -10.78 9.45
CA THR A 96 6.51 -12.17 9.18
C THR A 96 5.81 -12.81 10.38
N VAL A 97 5.24 -13.98 10.20
CA VAL A 97 4.70 -14.78 11.32
C VAL A 97 5.77 -15.13 12.36
N ARG A 98 7.05 -15.17 11.98
CA ARG A 98 8.18 -15.46 12.88
C ARG A 98 8.45 -14.34 13.87
N ASP A 99 8.00 -13.12 13.55
CA ASP A 99 8.16 -11.94 14.39
C ASP A 99 7.07 -11.84 15.48
N GLY A 100 6.13 -12.78 15.47
CA GLY A 100 5.04 -12.86 16.46
C GLY A 100 3.93 -11.81 16.26
N TYR A 101 3.90 -11.13 15.13
CA TYR A 101 2.86 -10.17 14.78
C TYR A 101 1.83 -10.87 13.88
N PRO A 102 0.55 -11.02 14.29
CA PRO A 102 -0.38 -11.88 13.57
C PRO A 102 -1.13 -11.19 12.42
N ASN A 103 -1.02 -9.87 12.27
CA ASN A 103 -1.81 -9.14 11.29
C ASN A 103 -1.10 -9.06 9.94
N ALA A 104 -1.65 -9.70 8.94
CA ALA A 104 -1.05 -9.90 7.63
C ALA A 104 -0.86 -8.61 6.81
N HIS A 105 -1.50 -7.48 7.16
CA HIS A 105 -1.25 -6.21 6.47
C HIS A 105 0.24 -5.82 6.55
N ALA A 106 0.91 -6.07 7.67
CA ALA A 106 2.32 -5.79 7.85
C ALA A 106 3.27 -6.74 7.09
N TYR A 107 2.75 -7.68 6.27
CA TYR A 107 3.56 -8.66 5.53
C TYR A 107 3.66 -8.37 4.04
N VAL A 108 2.86 -7.43 3.54
CA VAL A 108 2.54 -7.31 2.11
C VAL A 108 3.76 -7.07 1.25
N LEU A 109 4.59 -6.09 1.58
CA LEU A 109 5.78 -5.83 0.79
C LEU A 109 6.80 -6.95 0.89
N GLY A 110 6.97 -7.54 2.09
CA GLY A 110 7.78 -8.74 2.26
C GLY A 110 7.30 -9.90 1.39
N SER A 111 5.99 -10.10 1.30
CA SER A 111 5.37 -11.11 0.43
C SER A 111 5.65 -10.84 -1.05
N LEU A 112 5.45 -9.61 -1.52
CA LEU A 112 5.76 -9.19 -2.89
C LEU A 112 7.25 -9.37 -3.23
N MET A 113 8.13 -9.31 -2.24
CA MET A 113 9.56 -9.62 -2.36
C MET A 113 9.88 -11.11 -2.22
N GLY A 114 8.90 -11.98 -2.09
CA GLY A 114 9.07 -13.41 -2.01
C GLY A 114 9.50 -13.94 -0.63
N GLU A 115 9.18 -13.24 0.48
CA GLU A 115 9.47 -13.73 1.83
C GLU A 115 8.50 -14.86 2.22
N GLU A 116 9.06 -16.04 2.46
CA GLU A 116 8.27 -17.25 2.73
C GLU A 116 7.53 -17.24 4.08
N GLY A 117 7.96 -16.41 5.02
CA GLY A 117 7.36 -16.31 6.37
C GLY A 117 6.07 -15.51 6.44
N THR A 118 5.52 -15.04 5.32
CA THR A 118 4.36 -14.13 5.32
C THR A 118 3.02 -14.85 5.24
N SER A 119 2.97 -16.12 4.84
CA SER A 119 1.74 -16.85 4.51
C SER A 119 0.90 -16.24 3.36
N LEU A 120 1.47 -15.29 2.62
CA LEU A 120 0.89 -14.64 1.45
C LEU A 120 1.70 -14.89 0.18
N THR A 121 2.99 -15.17 0.32
CA THR A 121 3.93 -15.37 -0.79
C THR A 121 3.54 -16.53 -1.69
N ASP A 122 2.97 -17.58 -1.12
CA ASP A 122 2.47 -18.74 -1.87
C ASP A 122 1.22 -18.41 -2.73
N MET A 123 0.63 -17.25 -2.57
CA MET A 123 -0.47 -16.75 -3.39
C MET A 123 -0.01 -15.95 -4.61
N MET A 124 1.26 -15.56 -4.66
CA MET A 124 1.82 -14.85 -5.80
C MET A 124 1.84 -15.75 -7.04
N ARG A 125 1.53 -15.17 -8.18
CA ARG A 125 1.44 -15.86 -9.49
C ARG A 125 2.51 -15.42 -10.47
N ASN A 126 3.22 -14.34 -10.14
CA ASN A 126 4.20 -13.71 -11.00
C ASN A 126 5.57 -13.63 -10.30
N LYS A 127 6.52 -12.96 -10.94
CA LYS A 127 7.85 -12.75 -10.39
C LYS A 127 7.80 -11.86 -9.13
N LYS A 128 8.71 -12.11 -8.20
CA LYS A 128 8.89 -11.26 -7.01
C LYS A 128 9.54 -9.93 -7.38
N PHE A 129 9.32 -8.91 -6.57
CA PHE A 129 10.03 -7.64 -6.65
C PHE A 129 11.42 -7.74 -6.06
N GLU A 130 12.37 -7.08 -6.70
CA GLU A 130 13.76 -6.98 -6.24
C GLU A 130 13.97 -5.68 -5.44
N ALA A 131 15.01 -5.65 -4.63
CA ALA A 131 15.29 -4.53 -3.73
C ALA A 131 15.42 -3.15 -4.44
N ASN A 132 15.98 -3.15 -5.64
CA ASN A 132 16.16 -1.92 -6.43
C ASN A 132 14.88 -1.43 -7.12
N GLU A 133 13.80 -2.20 -7.06
CA GLU A 133 12.48 -1.86 -7.59
C GLU A 133 11.60 -1.18 -6.52
N ILE A 134 12.13 -0.88 -5.31
CA ILE A 134 11.37 -0.34 -4.19
C ILE A 134 11.96 1.00 -3.73
N LEU A 135 11.09 2.01 -3.58
CA LEU A 135 11.38 3.27 -2.91
C LEU A 135 10.39 3.50 -1.78
N TYR A 136 10.89 3.63 -0.55
CA TYR A 136 10.08 4.06 0.59
C TYR A 136 9.95 5.58 0.67
N VAL A 137 8.73 6.04 0.90
CA VAL A 137 8.42 7.45 1.15
C VAL A 137 7.58 7.60 2.41
N GLY A 138 8.08 8.35 3.38
CA GLY A 138 7.37 8.60 4.64
C GLY A 138 7.71 7.68 5.79
N LEU A 139 8.58 6.68 5.58
CA LEU A 139 8.91 5.64 6.56
C LEU A 139 9.36 6.24 7.89
N GLN A 140 8.75 5.76 8.98
CA GLN A 140 9.07 6.14 10.34
C GLN A 140 10.02 5.13 10.99
N GLU A 141 10.23 5.28 12.30
CA GLU A 141 11.04 4.34 13.08
C GLU A 141 10.50 2.92 12.96
N ILE A 142 11.39 1.98 12.66
CA ILE A 142 11.07 0.57 12.39
C ILE A 142 11.61 -0.35 13.49
N HIS A 143 11.00 -1.51 13.63
CA HIS A 143 11.46 -2.52 14.57
C HIS A 143 12.77 -3.18 14.10
N GLY A 144 13.61 -3.64 15.05
CA GLY A 144 14.91 -4.22 14.72
C GLY A 144 14.85 -5.46 13.81
N TYR A 145 13.75 -6.23 13.83
CA TYR A 145 13.56 -7.36 12.91
C TYR A 145 13.23 -6.88 11.47
N GLN A 146 12.51 -5.79 11.33
CA GLN A 146 12.23 -5.14 10.03
C GLN A 146 13.50 -4.54 9.45
N GLU A 147 14.28 -3.83 10.28
CA GLU A 147 15.60 -3.33 9.89
C GLU A 147 16.52 -4.46 9.40
N LYS A 148 16.55 -5.58 10.13
CA LYS A 148 17.31 -6.78 9.74
C LYS A 148 16.87 -7.29 8.37
N PHE A 149 15.57 -7.42 8.13
CA PHE A 149 15.01 -7.84 6.83
C PHE A 149 15.48 -6.93 5.69
N LEU A 150 15.29 -5.62 5.83
CA LEU A 150 15.65 -4.64 4.80
C LEU A 150 17.16 -4.70 4.48
N ARG A 151 18.00 -4.80 5.51
CA ARG A 151 19.46 -4.92 5.35
C ARG A 151 19.87 -6.22 4.66
N GLU A 152 19.31 -7.35 5.06
CA GLU A 152 19.64 -8.67 4.48
C GLU A 152 19.20 -8.79 3.02
N ARG A 153 18.13 -8.09 2.65
CA ARG A 153 17.60 -8.02 1.28
C ARG A 153 18.22 -6.88 0.45
N ASN A 154 19.09 -6.06 1.03
CA ASN A 154 19.68 -4.88 0.42
C ASN A 154 18.66 -3.85 -0.07
N VAL A 155 17.53 -3.73 0.61
CA VAL A 155 16.53 -2.70 0.33
C VAL A 155 17.02 -1.37 0.90
N GLY A 156 17.11 -0.35 0.06
CA GLY A 156 17.44 1.01 0.50
C GLY A 156 16.28 1.64 1.25
N TYR A 157 16.54 2.20 2.43
CA TYR A 157 15.54 2.95 3.18
C TYR A 157 16.20 4.09 3.95
N LYS A 158 15.41 5.09 4.30
CA LYS A 158 15.75 6.12 5.31
C LYS A 158 14.53 6.42 6.17
N ILE A 159 14.79 6.73 7.43
CA ILE A 159 13.76 7.21 8.35
C ILE A 159 13.46 8.66 8.03
N GLN A 160 12.21 9.02 7.89
CA GLN A 160 11.75 10.29 7.33
C GLN A 160 10.89 11.06 8.34
N THR A 161 11.41 11.24 9.55
CA THR A 161 10.71 11.95 10.64
C THR A 161 10.69 13.45 10.43
N GLU A 162 11.82 14.01 9.99
CA GLU A 162 12.03 15.45 9.80
C GLU A 162 12.35 15.78 8.33
N GLU A 163 13.13 14.93 7.68
CA GLU A 163 13.55 15.07 6.29
C GLU A 163 12.97 13.96 5.42
N PHE A 164 12.09 14.34 4.50
CA PHE A 164 11.46 13.42 3.54
C PHE A 164 12.35 13.19 2.32
N VAL A 165 12.01 12.13 1.56
CA VAL A 165 12.56 11.91 0.23
C VAL A 165 12.33 13.16 -0.62
N SER A 166 13.38 13.63 -1.27
CA SER A 166 13.35 14.81 -2.13
C SER A 166 12.75 14.48 -3.50
N ASP A 167 12.31 15.51 -4.20
CA ASP A 167 11.81 15.37 -5.58
C ASP A 167 12.88 14.79 -6.52
N ASP A 168 14.15 15.12 -6.31
CA ASP A 168 15.25 14.58 -7.13
C ASP A 168 15.46 13.07 -6.88
N GLU A 169 15.39 12.61 -5.62
CA GLU A 169 15.43 11.17 -5.30
C GLU A 169 14.24 10.43 -5.92
N ILE A 170 13.04 11.03 -5.91
CA ILE A 170 11.85 10.45 -6.56
C ILE A 170 12.06 10.35 -8.07
N LYS A 171 12.54 11.41 -8.71
CA LYS A 171 12.84 11.44 -10.15
C LYS A 171 13.91 10.43 -10.54
N ASP A 172 15.01 10.37 -9.77
CA ASP A 172 16.09 9.41 -9.99
C ASP A 172 15.58 7.97 -9.90
N PHE A 173 14.70 7.68 -8.93
CA PHE A 173 14.08 6.37 -8.81
C PHE A 173 13.15 6.07 -9.97
N THR A 174 12.17 6.94 -10.23
CA THR A 174 11.13 6.73 -11.24
C THR A 174 11.69 6.68 -12.66
N SER A 175 12.76 7.41 -12.95
CA SER A 175 13.42 7.40 -14.27
C SER A 175 14.06 6.05 -14.66
N ARG A 176 14.19 5.13 -13.72
CA ARG A 176 14.74 3.79 -13.99
C ARG A 176 13.69 2.80 -14.51
N PHE A 177 12.41 3.19 -14.48
CA PHE A 177 11.29 2.33 -14.81
C PHE A 177 10.36 2.98 -15.82
N ASP A 178 9.81 2.18 -16.72
CA ASP A 178 8.79 2.64 -17.67
C ASP A 178 7.45 2.86 -16.96
N HIS A 179 7.19 2.09 -15.90
CA HIS A 179 5.95 2.11 -15.15
C HIS A 179 6.18 2.08 -13.64
N ILE A 180 5.26 2.71 -12.89
CA ILE A 180 5.31 2.75 -11.42
C ILE A 180 3.99 2.26 -10.82
N LEU A 181 4.14 1.52 -9.72
CA LEU A 181 3.08 1.22 -8.76
C LEU A 181 3.20 2.17 -7.57
N ILE A 182 2.09 2.69 -7.08
CA ILE A 182 2.02 3.48 -5.85
C ILE A 182 1.18 2.73 -4.83
N HIS A 183 1.80 2.36 -3.71
CA HIS A 183 1.08 2.05 -2.49
C HIS A 183 0.97 3.33 -1.66
N LEU A 184 -0.23 3.68 -1.24
CA LEU A 184 -0.50 4.77 -0.32
C LEU A 184 -1.22 4.23 0.91
N ASP A 185 -0.49 4.13 2.02
CA ASP A 185 -1.10 4.04 3.33
C ASP A 185 -1.37 5.46 3.86
N ILE A 186 -2.62 5.71 4.26
CA ILE A 186 -3.05 7.04 4.75
C ILE A 186 -2.37 7.38 6.08
N ASP A 187 -1.86 6.40 6.79
CA ASP A 187 -1.17 6.62 8.06
C ASP A 187 0.22 7.24 7.93
N VAL A 188 0.75 7.37 6.70
CA VAL A 188 1.92 8.21 6.39
C VAL A 188 1.72 9.66 6.83
N LEU A 189 0.47 10.11 6.93
CA LEU A 189 0.10 11.44 7.35
C LEU A 189 0.21 11.61 8.87
N ASP A 190 0.58 12.81 9.29
CA ASP A 190 0.60 13.18 10.71
C ASP A 190 -0.81 13.14 11.30
N ALA A 191 -1.04 12.24 12.24
CA ALA A 191 -2.33 12.06 12.91
C ALA A 191 -2.77 13.28 13.74
N GLY A 192 -1.87 14.18 14.07
CA GLY A 192 -2.19 15.46 14.70
C GLY A 192 -2.78 16.50 13.73
N LEU A 193 -2.56 16.29 12.42
CA LEU A 193 -3.02 17.18 11.35
C LEU A 193 -4.10 16.56 10.48
N PHE A 194 -4.11 15.24 10.37
CA PHE A 194 -5.06 14.46 9.57
C PHE A 194 -5.72 13.39 10.42
N HIS A 195 -7.03 13.49 10.61
CA HIS A 195 -7.74 12.66 11.58
C HIS A 195 -8.42 11.41 10.99
N SER A 196 -8.37 11.20 9.68
CA SER A 196 -8.95 10.02 9.03
C SER A 196 -7.98 8.82 8.97
N THR A 197 -7.20 8.62 10.02
CA THR A 197 -6.26 7.52 10.21
C THR A 197 -6.46 6.88 11.59
N TYR A 198 -6.12 5.58 11.72
CA TYR A 198 -6.22 4.82 12.96
C TYR A 198 -5.56 5.53 14.15
N PHE A 199 -4.36 6.06 13.95
CA PHE A 199 -3.54 6.69 15.00
C PHE A 199 -4.07 8.06 15.48
N ALA A 200 -5.06 8.64 14.82
CA ALA A 200 -5.74 9.85 15.30
C ALA A 200 -6.70 9.55 16.46
N ASN A 201 -7.13 8.31 16.64
CA ASN A 201 -7.99 7.92 17.74
C ASN A 201 -7.16 7.55 18.97
N LYS A 202 -7.10 8.47 19.94
CA LYS A 202 -6.34 8.30 21.19
C LYS A 202 -6.91 7.22 22.15
N GLU A 203 -8.11 6.73 21.89
CA GLU A 203 -8.72 5.64 22.65
C GLU A 203 -8.26 4.26 22.16
N LEU A 204 -7.70 4.18 20.97
CA LEU A 204 -7.11 2.96 20.45
C LEU A 204 -5.69 2.80 20.97
N VAL A 205 -5.45 1.69 21.62
CA VAL A 205 -4.11 1.32 22.09
C VAL A 205 -3.45 0.54 20.95
N GLY A 206 -2.48 1.16 20.29
CA GLY A 206 -1.71 0.55 19.23
C GLY A 206 -0.73 -0.52 19.72
N ASP A 207 -0.11 -1.19 18.81
CA ASP A 207 0.92 -2.22 19.01
C ASP A 207 2.33 -1.65 19.21
N GLY A 208 2.45 -0.35 19.39
CA GLY A 208 3.73 0.39 19.48
C GLY A 208 4.15 1.08 18.19
N SER A 209 3.42 0.86 17.10
CA SER A 209 3.57 1.62 15.86
C SER A 209 2.98 3.02 16.01
N GLY A 210 3.38 3.95 15.16
CA GLY A 210 2.91 5.33 15.15
C GLY A 210 2.50 5.78 13.77
N SER A 211 1.81 6.94 13.69
CA SER A 211 1.53 7.60 12.41
C SER A 211 2.79 8.23 11.83
N GLY A 212 2.75 8.47 10.53
CA GLY A 212 3.72 9.28 9.82
C GLY A 212 3.77 10.73 10.32
N LYS A 213 4.61 11.50 9.66
CA LYS A 213 4.84 12.94 9.92
C LYS A 213 4.56 13.79 8.68
N MET A 214 4.06 13.18 7.62
CA MET A 214 3.81 13.89 6.37
C MET A 214 2.57 14.77 6.47
N THR A 215 2.63 15.96 5.87
CA THR A 215 1.45 16.81 5.70
C THR A 215 0.71 16.40 4.42
N MET A 216 -0.58 16.74 4.31
CA MET A 216 -1.36 16.52 3.09
C MET A 216 -0.76 17.27 1.88
N GLU A 217 -0.17 18.45 2.10
CA GLU A 217 0.49 19.22 1.06
C GLU A 217 1.72 18.48 0.53
N LYS A 218 2.62 18.02 1.43
CA LYS A 218 3.80 17.22 1.03
C LYS A 218 3.41 15.93 0.32
N LEU A 219 2.40 15.22 0.79
CA LEU A 219 1.89 14.03 0.11
C LEU A 219 1.40 14.37 -1.30
N SER A 220 0.65 15.46 -1.45
CA SER A 220 0.20 15.93 -2.77
C SER A 220 1.37 16.24 -3.71
N ASP A 221 2.44 16.88 -3.20
CA ASP A 221 3.64 17.20 -4.00
C ASP A 221 4.37 15.93 -4.43
N VAL A 222 4.54 14.96 -3.52
CA VAL A 222 5.14 13.64 -3.82
C VAL A 222 4.37 12.95 -4.95
N LEU A 223 3.04 12.84 -4.83
CA LEU A 223 2.22 12.19 -5.83
C LEU A 223 2.26 12.92 -7.19
N GLN A 224 2.28 14.25 -7.18
CA GLN A 224 2.43 15.05 -8.40
C GLN A 224 3.83 14.87 -9.03
N CYS A 225 4.88 14.82 -8.21
CA CYS A 225 6.24 14.54 -8.70
C CYS A 225 6.33 13.17 -9.40
N ILE A 226 5.76 12.12 -8.80
CA ILE A 226 5.77 10.78 -9.40
C ILE A 226 5.04 10.79 -10.74
N GLN A 227 3.78 11.23 -10.78
CA GLN A 227 2.96 11.17 -11.99
C GLN A 227 3.46 12.07 -13.14
N ALA A 228 4.22 13.13 -12.82
CA ALA A 228 4.81 14.01 -13.83
C ALA A 228 6.04 13.40 -14.54
N ASN A 229 6.64 12.36 -13.95
CA ASN A 229 7.91 11.80 -14.43
C ASN A 229 7.80 10.35 -14.93
N THR A 230 6.66 9.69 -14.73
CA THR A 230 6.48 8.29 -15.15
C THR A 230 5.01 7.93 -15.34
N ASP A 231 4.75 6.81 -16.01
CA ASP A 231 3.42 6.25 -16.16
C ASP A 231 3.04 5.43 -14.92
N VAL A 232 2.04 5.89 -14.17
CA VAL A 232 1.49 5.18 -13.02
C VAL A 232 0.44 4.18 -13.51
N VAL A 233 0.71 2.89 -13.33
CA VAL A 233 -0.17 1.80 -13.78
C VAL A 233 -0.92 1.12 -12.64
N GLY A 234 -0.46 1.27 -11.39
CA GLY A 234 -1.12 0.78 -10.20
C GLY A 234 -1.16 1.84 -9.09
N PHE A 235 -2.32 2.03 -8.47
CA PHE A 235 -2.48 2.93 -7.34
C PHE A 235 -3.38 2.29 -6.29
N THR A 236 -2.86 2.08 -5.09
CA THR A 236 -3.63 1.53 -3.98
C THR A 236 -3.73 2.52 -2.84
N VAL A 237 -4.90 2.58 -2.19
CA VAL A 237 -5.13 3.40 -0.99
C VAL A 237 -5.59 2.51 0.14
N ALA A 238 -4.84 2.52 1.24
CA ALA A 238 -5.06 1.71 2.44
C ALA A 238 -5.29 2.57 3.69
N GLU A 239 -5.82 1.95 4.74
CA GLU A 239 -5.97 2.44 6.13
C GLU A 239 -6.77 3.75 6.28
N TYR A 240 -7.60 4.10 5.29
CA TYR A 240 -8.46 5.26 5.39
C TYR A 240 -9.64 5.04 6.35
N LEU A 241 -9.78 5.94 7.30
CA LEU A 241 -10.97 6.10 8.16
C LEU A 241 -11.72 7.40 7.79
N PRO A 242 -13.08 7.41 7.83
CA PRO A 242 -13.88 8.44 7.18
C PRO A 242 -14.07 9.73 8.00
N PHE A 243 -13.03 10.53 8.19
CA PHE A 243 -13.14 11.79 8.92
C PHE A 243 -12.72 13.05 8.13
N ASP A 244 -11.81 12.96 7.13
CA ASP A 244 -11.29 14.10 6.35
C ASP A 244 -11.52 13.95 4.83
N GLU A 245 -12.67 13.46 4.42
CA GLU A 245 -13.01 13.03 3.05
C GLU A 245 -12.76 14.11 2.00
N HIS A 246 -13.12 15.37 2.29
CA HIS A 246 -13.02 16.45 1.31
C HIS A 246 -11.55 16.83 1.00
N LYS A 247 -10.62 16.65 1.94
CA LYS A 247 -9.19 16.88 1.71
C LYS A 247 -8.63 15.82 0.76
N LEU A 248 -8.97 14.56 1.01
CA LEU A 248 -8.62 13.45 0.13
C LEU A 248 -9.23 13.60 -1.27
N SER A 249 -10.50 13.98 -1.35
CA SER A 249 -11.17 14.20 -2.64
C SER A 249 -10.43 15.24 -3.49
N ARG A 250 -10.02 16.37 -2.90
CA ARG A 250 -9.22 17.39 -3.59
C ARG A 250 -7.84 16.87 -4.01
N MET A 251 -7.21 16.04 -3.22
CA MET A 251 -5.93 15.44 -3.57
C MET A 251 -6.09 14.47 -4.75
N PHE A 252 -7.03 13.54 -4.65
CA PHE A 252 -7.27 12.54 -5.69
C PHE A 252 -7.65 13.14 -7.04
N SER A 253 -8.33 14.30 -7.06
CA SER A 253 -8.65 14.99 -8.32
C SER A 253 -7.42 15.49 -9.11
N LYS A 254 -6.22 15.43 -8.51
CA LYS A 254 -4.95 15.80 -9.15
C LYS A 254 -4.12 14.59 -9.57
N ILE A 255 -4.60 13.37 -9.36
CA ILE A 255 -3.85 12.13 -9.64
C ILE A 255 -4.31 11.57 -10.99
N GLY A 256 -3.41 11.55 -11.98
CA GLY A 256 -3.72 11.20 -13.36
C GLY A 256 -4.41 9.84 -13.50
N ILE A 257 -3.88 8.77 -12.90
CA ILE A 257 -4.50 7.42 -12.96
C ILE A 257 -5.93 7.37 -12.37
N LEU A 258 -6.33 8.34 -11.56
CA LEU A 258 -7.68 8.43 -10.99
C LEU A 258 -8.62 9.28 -11.84
N THR A 259 -8.11 10.14 -12.74
CA THR A 259 -8.87 11.12 -13.52
C THR A 259 -8.83 10.88 -15.02
N GLU A 260 -7.83 10.14 -15.50
CA GLU A 260 -7.65 9.76 -16.89
C GLU A 260 -8.30 8.40 -17.13
N GLY A 261 -9.24 8.33 -18.04
CA GLY A 261 -9.95 7.13 -18.45
C GLY A 261 -9.83 6.91 -19.94
#